data_d41ce319ad89ba20635ecefe3068a820
#
_entry.id   d41ce319ad89ba20635ecefe3068a820
#
_cell.length_a   1.000
_cell.length_b   1.000
_cell.length_c   1.000
_cell.angle_alpha   90.00
_cell.angle_beta   90.00
_cell.angle_gamma   90.00
#
_symmetry.space_group_name_H-M   'P 1'
#
loop_
_entity.id
_entity.type
_entity.pdbx_description
1 polymer ?
#
loop_
_entity_poly.entity_id
_entity_poly.type
_entity_poly.pdbx_seq_one_letter_code
_entity_poly.pdbx_strand_id
1 'polypeptide(L)'
;MAITLINPEGLPEIDVYRQVAIASGSRTVFIAGQVSWDADGVTVGAGDLAAQVEQCYLNVATALAAAGATFADAAKLTAYVVDWTPDRMAQFMEGVTRAARKLGTTPAAPATLVGVQALDIPDHLVEIEAVAVLD
;
A
#
# COMPACT_ATOMS: atom_id res chain seq x y z
N MET A 1 -12.31 -0.97 17.94
CA MET A 1 -11.55 -0.83 16.71
C MET A 1 -11.84 -2.02 15.79
N ALA A 2 -12.00 -1.74 14.51
CA ALA A 2 -12.31 -2.79 13.55
C ALA A 2 -11.14 -3.74 13.28
N ILE A 3 -9.91 -3.27 13.47
CA ILE A 3 -8.69 -4.01 13.09
C ILE A 3 -7.84 -4.30 14.32
N THR A 4 -7.46 -5.58 14.50
CA THR A 4 -6.45 -6.01 15.47
C THR A 4 -5.29 -6.62 14.70
N LEU A 5 -4.08 -6.11 14.89
CA LEU A 5 -2.87 -6.57 14.21
C LEU A 5 -2.06 -7.47 15.15
N ILE A 6 -1.59 -8.60 14.63
CA ILE A 6 -0.89 -9.62 15.43
C ILE A 6 0.37 -10.10 14.70
N ASN A 7 1.45 -10.25 15.46
CA ASN A 7 2.62 -11.03 15.05
C ASN A 7 2.63 -12.33 15.87
N PRO A 8 2.16 -13.45 15.30
CA PRO A 8 2.11 -14.71 16.05
C PRO A 8 3.50 -15.29 16.27
N GLU A 9 3.65 -16.03 17.34
CA GLU A 9 4.86 -16.82 17.58
C GLU A 9 5.07 -17.83 16.44
N GLY A 10 6.30 -18.02 16.01
CA GLY A 10 6.66 -18.93 14.92
C GLY A 10 6.79 -18.27 13.56
N LEU A 11 6.42 -16.99 13.44
CA LEU A 11 6.67 -16.20 12.23
C LEU A 11 7.62 -15.04 12.54
N PRO A 12 8.44 -14.61 11.56
CA PRO A 12 9.34 -13.49 11.79
C PRO A 12 8.56 -12.21 12.05
N GLU A 13 9.05 -11.39 12.97
CA GLU A 13 8.55 -10.04 13.17
C GLU A 13 9.19 -9.12 12.13
N ILE A 14 8.33 -8.46 11.35
CA ILE A 14 8.75 -7.51 10.32
C ILE A 14 8.32 -6.12 10.76
N ASP A 15 9.24 -5.18 10.77
CA ASP A 15 8.98 -3.84 11.31
C ASP A 15 7.91 -3.05 10.55
N VAL A 16 7.77 -3.32 9.26
CA VAL A 16 6.96 -2.50 8.35
C VAL A 16 5.54 -3.01 8.14
N TYR A 17 5.20 -4.22 8.62
CA TYR A 17 3.85 -4.76 8.60
C TYR A 17 3.67 -5.81 9.70
N ARG A 18 2.42 -6.18 9.97
CA ARG A 18 2.10 -7.30 10.86
C ARG A 18 1.69 -8.51 10.03
N GLN A 19 1.90 -9.70 10.58
CA GLN A 19 1.63 -10.95 9.88
C GLN A 19 0.14 -11.23 9.72
N VAL A 20 -0.68 -10.79 10.68
CA VAL A 20 -2.12 -11.11 10.72
C VAL A 20 -2.91 -9.86 11.06
N ALA A 21 -4.03 -9.67 10.38
CA ALA A 21 -5.07 -8.72 10.77
C ALA A 21 -6.35 -9.49 11.05
N ILE A 22 -6.96 -9.24 12.23
CA ILE A 22 -8.31 -9.68 12.53
C ILE A 22 -9.19 -8.45 12.36
N ALA A 23 -10.17 -8.54 11.48
CA ALA A 23 -11.05 -7.43 11.18
C ALA A 23 -12.48 -7.80 11.51
N SER A 24 -13.19 -6.87 12.17
CA SER A 24 -14.64 -6.99 12.40
C SER A 24 -15.27 -5.64 12.15
N GLY A 25 -16.46 -5.64 11.54
CA GLY A 25 -17.17 -4.42 11.21
C GLY A 25 -18.27 -4.72 10.21
N SER A 26 -19.13 -3.73 9.99
CA SER A 26 -20.31 -3.90 9.13
C SER A 26 -20.06 -3.53 7.68
N ARG A 27 -18.93 -2.87 7.37
CA ARG A 27 -18.63 -2.40 6.02
C ARG A 27 -17.22 -2.83 5.61
N THR A 28 -17.13 -3.45 4.44
CA THR A 28 -15.84 -3.79 3.83
C THR A 28 -15.60 -2.85 2.64
N VAL A 29 -14.42 -2.26 2.60
CA VAL A 29 -14.02 -1.29 1.57
C VAL A 29 -12.95 -1.93 0.70
N PHE A 30 -13.20 -2.01 -0.58
CA PHE A 30 -12.24 -2.52 -1.57
C PHE A 30 -11.70 -1.34 -2.37
N ILE A 31 -10.40 -1.11 -2.27
CA ILE A 31 -9.72 -0.05 -3.01
C ILE A 31 -9.10 -0.67 -4.26
N ALA A 32 -9.48 -0.15 -5.42
CA ALA A 32 -8.87 -0.54 -6.68
C ALA A 32 -7.36 -0.32 -6.65
N GLY A 33 -6.62 -1.10 -7.41
CA GLY A 33 -5.19 -0.89 -7.55
C GLY A 33 -4.88 0.54 -7.97
N GLN A 34 -4.05 1.22 -7.20
CA GLN A 34 -3.62 2.59 -7.47
C GLN A 34 -2.23 2.58 -8.08
N VAL A 35 -2.13 3.13 -9.27
CA VAL A 35 -0.85 3.39 -9.94
C VAL A 35 -0.41 4.83 -9.65
N SER A 36 0.83 5.17 -10.06
CA SER A 36 1.39 6.49 -9.78
C SER A 36 0.91 7.54 -10.79
N TRP A 37 -0.26 8.05 -10.57
CA TRP A 37 -0.84 9.13 -11.37
C TRP A 37 -1.48 10.22 -10.51
N ASP A 38 -1.66 11.39 -11.11
CA ASP A 38 -2.39 12.50 -10.49
C ASP A 38 -3.88 12.44 -10.84
N ALA A 39 -4.63 13.48 -10.45
CA ALA A 39 -6.06 13.56 -10.69
C ALA A 39 -6.43 13.65 -12.18
N ASP A 40 -5.50 14.04 -13.04
CA ASP A 40 -5.71 14.12 -14.49
C ASP A 40 -5.24 12.85 -15.21
N GLY A 41 -4.79 11.84 -14.46
CA GLY A 41 -4.29 10.59 -15.02
C GLY A 41 -2.87 10.70 -15.59
N VAL A 42 -2.11 11.71 -15.19
CA VAL A 42 -0.73 11.91 -15.63
C VAL A 42 0.22 11.18 -14.68
N THR A 43 1.14 10.39 -15.23
CA THR A 43 2.13 9.66 -14.44
C THR A 43 2.99 10.60 -13.61
N VAL A 44 3.14 10.29 -12.32
CA VAL A 44 4.02 11.00 -11.40
C VAL A 44 5.24 10.14 -11.15
N GLY A 45 6.45 10.73 -11.32
CA GLY A 45 7.70 10.03 -11.03
C GLY A 45 8.08 8.96 -12.05
N ALA A 46 7.93 9.24 -13.35
CA ALA A 46 8.32 8.31 -14.40
C ALA A 46 9.79 7.87 -14.21
N GLY A 47 10.03 6.55 -14.22
CA GLY A 47 11.37 5.97 -14.04
C GLY A 47 11.88 5.97 -12.59
N ASP A 48 11.11 6.47 -11.62
CA ASP A 48 11.52 6.59 -10.22
C ASP A 48 10.60 5.75 -9.33
N LEU A 49 11.08 4.57 -8.91
CA LEU A 49 10.27 3.64 -8.11
C LEU A 49 9.87 4.27 -6.77
N ALA A 50 10.79 4.91 -6.06
CA ALA A 50 10.48 5.52 -4.75
C ALA A 50 9.38 6.58 -4.88
N ALA A 51 9.48 7.47 -5.88
CA ALA A 51 8.47 8.49 -6.12
C ALA A 51 7.11 7.86 -6.48
N GLN A 52 7.10 6.78 -7.25
CA GLN A 52 5.87 6.10 -7.62
C GLN A 52 5.25 5.36 -6.45
N VAL A 53 6.03 4.69 -5.62
CA VAL A 53 5.51 4.05 -4.39
C VAL A 53 4.87 5.09 -3.48
N GLU A 54 5.54 6.23 -3.28
CA GLU A 54 4.99 7.33 -2.50
C GLU A 54 3.63 7.76 -3.03
N GLN A 55 3.54 8.02 -4.34
CA GLN A 55 2.29 8.48 -4.95
C GLN A 55 1.19 7.43 -4.87
N CYS A 56 1.50 6.14 -5.05
CA CYS A 56 0.52 5.07 -4.92
C CYS A 56 -0.07 5.02 -3.50
N TYR A 57 0.76 5.14 -2.47
CA TYR A 57 0.27 5.17 -1.09
C TYR A 57 -0.59 6.40 -0.81
N LEU A 58 -0.22 7.56 -1.35
CA LEU A 58 -1.04 8.77 -1.22
C LEU A 58 -2.39 8.60 -1.94
N ASN A 59 -2.40 7.96 -3.10
CA ASN A 59 -3.64 7.68 -3.83
C ASN A 59 -4.53 6.68 -3.08
N VAL A 60 -3.95 5.65 -2.47
CA VAL A 60 -4.71 4.72 -1.61
C VAL A 60 -5.30 5.49 -0.42
N ALA A 61 -4.54 6.38 0.21
CA ALA A 61 -5.06 7.21 1.30
C ALA A 61 -6.23 8.08 0.87
N THR A 62 -6.16 8.67 -0.33
CA THR A 62 -7.25 9.47 -0.91
C THR A 62 -8.50 8.60 -1.11
N ALA A 63 -8.33 7.39 -1.65
CA ALA A 63 -9.44 6.47 -1.86
C ALA A 63 -10.05 6.00 -0.54
N LEU A 64 -9.23 5.67 0.46
CA LEU A 64 -9.70 5.32 1.80
C LEU A 64 -10.50 6.46 2.43
N ALA A 65 -10.02 7.69 2.32
CA ALA A 65 -10.70 8.87 2.87
C ALA A 65 -12.10 9.06 2.28
N ALA A 66 -12.30 8.74 1.02
CA ALA A 66 -13.61 8.79 0.37
C ALA A 66 -14.62 7.85 1.03
N ALA A 67 -14.16 6.77 1.64
CA ALA A 67 -15.00 5.82 2.39
C ALA A 67 -15.07 6.15 3.89
N GLY A 68 -14.43 7.23 4.33
CA GLY A 68 -14.32 7.56 5.75
C GLY A 68 -13.27 6.73 6.50
N ALA A 69 -12.30 6.16 5.78
CA ALA A 69 -11.27 5.28 6.33
C ALA A 69 -9.88 5.92 6.27
N THR A 70 -8.97 5.34 7.02
CA THR A 70 -7.53 5.61 6.95
C THR A 70 -6.76 4.29 6.85
N PHE A 71 -5.43 4.35 6.74
CA PHE A 71 -4.62 3.13 6.79
C PHE A 71 -4.77 2.34 8.09
N ALA A 72 -5.21 2.97 9.19
CA ALA A 72 -5.51 2.25 10.43
C ALA A 72 -6.66 1.26 10.27
N ASP A 73 -7.52 1.45 9.28
CA ASP A 73 -8.66 0.57 8.99
C ASP A 73 -8.31 -0.50 7.93
N ALA A 74 -7.11 -0.46 7.39
CA ALA A 74 -6.68 -1.42 6.36
C ALA A 74 -6.44 -2.80 6.96
N ALA A 75 -7.01 -3.82 6.35
CA ALA A 75 -6.85 -5.22 6.72
C ALA A 75 -5.84 -5.95 5.83
N LYS A 76 -5.61 -5.46 4.62
CA LYS A 76 -4.68 -6.07 3.66
C LYS A 76 -4.20 -5.04 2.66
N LEU A 77 -2.90 -5.08 2.37
CA LEU A 77 -2.27 -4.35 1.27
C LEU A 77 -1.59 -5.34 0.34
N THR A 78 -1.67 -5.09 -0.96
CA THR A 78 -0.92 -5.87 -1.96
C THR A 78 -0.22 -4.89 -2.90
N ALA A 79 1.08 -5.08 -3.08
CA ALA A 79 1.90 -4.28 -3.97
C ALA A 79 2.38 -5.14 -5.13
N TYR A 80 2.21 -4.64 -6.35
CA TYR A 80 2.68 -5.25 -7.59
C TYR A 80 3.79 -4.37 -8.14
N VAL A 81 4.98 -4.95 -8.37
CA VAL A 81 6.15 -4.17 -8.81
C VAL A 81 6.74 -4.78 -10.08
N VAL A 82 6.87 -3.96 -11.13
CA VAL A 82 7.47 -4.37 -12.40
C VAL A 82 8.98 -4.55 -12.21
N ASP A 83 9.54 -5.60 -12.82
CA ASP A 83 10.98 -5.92 -12.79
C ASP A 83 11.54 -5.98 -11.35
N TRP A 84 10.78 -6.59 -10.46
CA TRP A 84 11.18 -6.70 -9.06
C TRP A 84 12.46 -7.52 -8.89
N THR A 85 13.40 -6.97 -8.12
CA THR A 85 14.57 -7.65 -7.60
C THR A 85 14.78 -7.25 -6.15
N PRO A 86 15.40 -8.10 -5.29
CA PRO A 86 15.54 -7.78 -3.87
C PRO A 86 16.29 -6.48 -3.56
N ASP A 87 17.21 -6.07 -4.43
CA ASP A 87 17.95 -4.82 -4.27
C ASP A 87 17.08 -3.57 -4.46
N ARG A 88 15.88 -3.71 -5.02
CA ARG A 88 14.92 -2.61 -5.16
C ARG A 88 14.09 -2.36 -3.89
N MET A 89 14.21 -3.22 -2.88
CA MET A 89 13.47 -3.04 -1.62
C MET A 89 13.78 -1.70 -0.96
N ALA A 90 15.03 -1.23 -1.01
CA ALA A 90 15.40 0.06 -0.42
C ALA A 90 14.61 1.22 -1.05
N GLN A 91 14.45 1.22 -2.38
CA GLN A 91 13.68 2.24 -3.09
C GLN A 91 12.18 2.15 -2.75
N PHE A 92 11.66 0.93 -2.67
CA PHE A 92 10.27 0.70 -2.28
C PHE A 92 10.01 1.27 -0.88
N MET A 93 10.84 0.94 0.09
CA MET A 93 10.70 1.40 1.45
C MET A 93 10.91 2.91 1.60
N GLU A 94 11.76 3.52 0.77
CA GLU A 94 11.91 4.97 0.75
C GLU A 94 10.59 5.64 0.35
N GLY A 95 9.90 5.11 -0.65
CA GLY A 95 8.58 5.61 -1.06
C GLY A 95 7.54 5.48 0.05
N VAL A 96 7.50 4.33 0.73
CA VAL A 96 6.59 4.11 1.87
C VAL A 96 6.88 5.13 2.98
N THR A 97 8.16 5.34 3.30
CA THR A 97 8.57 6.29 4.35
C THR A 97 8.16 7.72 4.00
N ARG A 98 8.34 8.15 2.75
CA ARG A 98 7.92 9.48 2.30
C ARG A 98 6.41 9.66 2.43
N ALA A 99 5.63 8.67 2.01
CA ALA A 99 4.17 8.71 2.15
C ALA A 99 3.76 8.77 3.63
N ALA A 100 4.37 7.94 4.48
CA ALA A 100 4.09 7.92 5.91
C ALA A 100 4.32 9.29 6.57
N ARG A 101 5.40 9.97 6.20
CA ARG A 101 5.68 11.33 6.69
C ARG A 101 4.59 12.31 6.30
N LYS A 102 4.14 12.27 5.06
CA LYS A 102 3.07 13.16 4.55
C LYS A 102 1.73 12.86 5.21
N LEU A 103 1.44 11.58 5.45
CA LEU A 103 0.17 11.14 6.02
C LEU A 103 0.13 11.23 7.55
N GLY A 104 1.30 11.33 8.20
CA GLY A 104 1.40 11.32 9.66
C GLY A 104 1.14 9.96 10.29
N THR A 105 1.15 8.88 9.49
CA THR A 105 0.95 7.51 9.96
C THR A 105 1.68 6.54 9.05
N THR A 106 2.11 5.41 9.62
CA THR A 106 2.79 4.35 8.86
C THR A 106 1.81 3.20 8.63
N PRO A 107 1.56 2.81 7.38
CA PRO A 107 0.77 1.60 7.10
C PRO A 107 1.43 0.38 7.75
N ALA A 108 0.64 -0.44 8.44
CA ALA A 108 1.14 -1.62 9.15
C ALA A 108 0.30 -2.87 8.88
N ALA A 109 -0.70 -2.78 8.02
CA ALA A 109 -1.54 -3.92 7.65
C ALA A 109 -0.69 -5.04 7.02
N PRO A 110 -1.14 -6.30 7.13
CA PRO A 110 -0.50 -7.39 6.40
C PRO A 110 -0.35 -7.04 4.93
N ALA A 111 0.85 -7.24 4.39
CA ALA A 111 1.18 -6.85 3.04
C ALA A 111 1.83 -8.01 2.28
N THR A 112 1.56 -8.08 0.99
CA THR A 112 2.22 -9.02 0.07
C THR A 112 2.79 -8.21 -1.09
N LEU A 113 4.04 -8.51 -1.47
CA LEU A 113 4.67 -7.91 -2.64
C LEU A 113 4.81 -8.96 -3.72
N VAL A 114 4.37 -8.62 -4.92
CA VAL A 114 4.38 -9.50 -6.09
C VAL A 114 5.15 -8.82 -7.21
N GLY A 115 6.18 -9.47 -7.73
CA GLY A 115 6.84 -9.05 -8.95
C GLY A 115 5.97 -9.40 -10.15
N VAL A 116 5.77 -8.45 -11.06
CA VAL A 116 4.95 -8.63 -12.27
C VAL A 116 5.76 -8.23 -13.51
N GLN A 117 5.36 -8.75 -14.65
CA GLN A 117 6.01 -8.43 -15.92
C GLN A 117 5.65 -7.02 -16.39
N ALA A 118 4.39 -6.63 -16.23
CA ALA A 118 3.88 -5.35 -16.72
C ALA A 118 2.64 -4.95 -15.92
N LEU A 119 2.35 -3.67 -15.92
CA LEU A 119 1.10 -3.10 -15.45
C LEU A 119 0.32 -2.54 -16.64
N ASP A 120 -0.64 -1.64 -16.39
CA ASP A 120 -1.54 -1.13 -17.44
C ASP A 120 -0.81 -0.36 -18.56
N ILE A 121 0.23 0.42 -18.20
CA ILE A 121 1.09 1.10 -19.18
C ILE A 121 2.57 0.99 -18.75
N PRO A 122 3.52 1.14 -19.71
CA PRO A 122 4.95 0.98 -19.42
C PRO A 122 5.51 1.92 -18.37
N ASP A 123 4.95 3.13 -18.23
CA ASP A 123 5.42 4.11 -17.25
C ASP A 123 5.08 3.75 -15.80
N HIS A 124 4.11 2.87 -15.57
CA HIS A 124 3.72 2.45 -14.24
C HIS A 124 4.60 1.31 -13.74
N LEU A 125 5.39 1.58 -12.70
CA LEU A 125 6.34 0.63 -12.11
C LEU A 125 5.78 -0.11 -10.91
N VAL A 126 4.72 0.41 -10.30
CA VAL A 126 4.12 -0.15 -9.08
C VAL A 126 2.62 0.13 -9.05
N GLU A 127 1.89 -0.81 -8.48
CA GLU A 127 0.46 -0.69 -8.22
C GLU A 127 0.17 -1.22 -6.82
N ILE A 128 -0.67 -0.52 -6.05
CA ILE A 128 -0.99 -0.91 -4.68
C ILE A 128 -2.51 -0.93 -4.51
N GLU A 129 -3.03 -2.05 -4.02
CA GLU A 129 -4.43 -2.21 -3.67
C GLU A 129 -4.60 -2.45 -2.16
N ALA A 130 -5.77 -2.17 -1.65
CA ALA A 130 -6.06 -2.30 -0.24
C ALA A 130 -7.47 -2.80 0.01
N VAL A 131 -7.64 -3.49 1.14
CA VAL A 131 -8.94 -3.82 1.70
C VAL A 131 -8.99 -3.23 3.11
N ALA A 132 -10.08 -2.54 3.42
CA ALA A 132 -10.31 -1.96 4.75
C ALA A 132 -11.65 -2.44 5.30
N VAL A 133 -11.79 -2.40 6.63
CA VAL A 133 -13.03 -2.77 7.32
C VAL A 133 -13.37 -1.67 8.30
N LEU A 134 -14.64 -1.22 8.25
CA LEU A 134 -15.20 -0.18 9.11
C LEU A 134 -16.36 -0.71 9.90
N ASP A 135 -16.58 -0.09 11.05
CA ASP A 135 -17.74 -0.37 11.91
C ASP A 135 -19.06 0.07 11.28
#